data_c111418fdf8c6c743be4941ae13ed033
#
_entry.id   c111418fdf8c6c743be4941ae13ed033
#
_cell.length_a   1.000
_cell.length_b   1.000
_cell.length_c   1.000
_cell.angle_alpha   90.00
_cell.angle_beta   90.00
_cell.angle_gamma   90.00
#
_symmetry.space_group_name_H-M   'P 1'
#
loop_
_entity.id
_entity.type
_entity.pdbx_description
1 polymer ?
#
loop_
_entity_poly.entity_id
_entity_poly.type
_entity_poly.pdbx_seq_one_letter_code
_entity_poly.pdbx_strand_id
1 'polypeptide(L)'
;ESAADGFWDNPEKSQRVLQKLKQLKSKLESQAKRRSSWEDMMVLCEMGNEEDDESLLPELEEEYNALVQSMESARLQTLLTGEYDASNAILAFHAGAGGTGAQDWAQMLYRMYTRWAERHGFTYKVMDYQEGDEAGIKSATIMIEGENAYGFLHGEHGVHRLVRVSPFDANARRQTSFAAVE
;
A
#
# COMPACT_ATOMS: atom_id res chain seq x y z
N GLU A 1 11.27 28.15 -5.84
CA GLU A 1 10.80 28.53 -4.48
C GLU A 1 11.78 28.11 -3.38
N SER A 2 12.33 26.88 -3.41
CA SER A 2 13.25 26.38 -2.36
C SER A 2 14.59 27.11 -2.27
N ALA A 3 14.97 27.88 -3.27
CA ALA A 3 16.20 28.69 -3.32
C ALA A 3 15.95 30.19 -3.07
N ALA A 4 14.74 30.58 -2.70
CA ALA A 4 14.39 31.97 -2.41
C ALA A 4 14.84 32.38 -0.99
N ASP A 5 15.27 33.63 -0.84
CA ASP A 5 15.55 34.20 0.48
C ASP A 5 14.34 34.17 1.38
N GLY A 6 14.52 33.73 2.62
CA GLY A 6 13.41 33.57 3.58
C GLY A 6 12.60 32.28 3.45
N PHE A 7 12.98 31.34 2.56
CA PHE A 7 12.30 30.05 2.43
C PHE A 7 12.24 29.29 3.77
N TRP A 8 13.28 29.35 4.56
CA TRP A 8 13.43 28.63 5.83
C TRP A 8 12.79 29.32 7.03
N ASP A 9 12.29 30.55 6.86
CA ASP A 9 11.68 31.33 7.94
C ASP A 9 10.32 30.77 8.39
N ASN A 10 9.67 29.96 7.53
CA ASN A 10 8.44 29.25 7.84
C ASN A 10 8.61 27.74 7.65
N PRO A 11 8.93 27.00 8.73
CA PRO A 11 9.21 25.57 8.66
C PRO A 11 8.06 24.73 8.06
N GLU A 12 6.81 25.05 8.38
CA GLU A 12 5.65 24.31 7.85
C GLU A 12 5.50 24.46 6.34
N LYS A 13 5.62 25.68 5.84
CA LYS A 13 5.58 25.98 4.41
C LYS A 13 6.73 25.32 3.67
N SER A 14 7.92 25.41 4.22
CA SER A 14 9.13 24.81 3.65
C SER A 14 9.00 23.29 3.56
N GLN A 15 8.49 22.64 4.61
CA GLN A 15 8.29 21.22 4.65
C GLN A 15 7.25 20.76 3.60
N ARG A 16 6.13 21.49 3.45
CA ARG A 16 5.13 21.18 2.40
C ARG A 16 5.70 21.29 1.00
N VAL A 17 6.50 22.35 0.73
CA VAL A 17 7.11 22.55 -0.58
C VAL A 17 8.14 21.44 -0.87
N LEU A 18 8.98 21.07 0.12
CA LEU A 18 9.95 19.99 -0.03
C LEU A 18 9.29 18.63 -0.24
N GLN A 19 8.19 18.36 0.46
CA GLN A 19 7.41 17.14 0.28
C GLN A 19 6.82 17.07 -1.14
N LYS A 20 6.23 18.17 -1.62
CA LYS A 20 5.71 18.26 -2.99
C LYS A 20 6.82 18.12 -4.04
N LEU A 21 7.97 18.72 -3.79
CA LEU A 21 9.15 18.58 -4.67
C LEU A 21 9.61 17.12 -4.74
N LYS A 22 9.69 16.43 -3.60
CA LYS A 22 10.05 15.01 -3.53
C LYS A 22 9.04 14.14 -4.32
N GLN A 23 7.74 14.37 -4.14
CA GLN A 23 6.70 13.65 -4.87
C GLN A 23 6.80 13.86 -6.38
N LEU A 24 6.99 15.10 -6.83
CA LEU A 24 7.13 15.40 -8.27
C LEU A 24 8.40 14.77 -8.86
N LYS A 25 9.52 14.83 -8.16
CA LYS A 25 10.77 14.17 -8.57
C LYS A 25 10.57 12.65 -8.68
N SER A 26 9.98 12.01 -7.66
CA SER A 26 9.69 10.58 -7.67
C SER A 26 8.81 10.17 -8.87
N LYS A 27 7.79 10.95 -9.20
CA LYS A 27 6.94 10.73 -10.39
C LYS A 27 7.73 10.82 -11.69
N LEU A 28 8.58 11.85 -11.83
CA LEU A 28 9.41 12.01 -13.03
C LEU A 28 10.44 10.88 -13.18
N GLU A 29 11.10 10.51 -12.10
CA GLU A 29 12.08 9.40 -12.07
C GLU A 29 11.41 8.06 -12.42
N SER A 30 10.23 7.78 -11.85
CA SER A 30 9.46 6.59 -12.16
C SER A 30 9.01 6.54 -13.62
N GLN A 31 8.62 7.69 -14.19
CA GLN A 31 8.27 7.80 -15.60
C GLN A 31 9.49 7.59 -16.50
N ALA A 32 10.62 8.23 -16.18
CA ALA A 32 11.86 8.07 -16.92
C ALA A 32 12.35 6.61 -16.90
N LYS A 33 12.26 5.95 -15.74
CA LYS A 33 12.62 4.53 -15.59
C LYS A 33 11.75 3.62 -16.47
N ARG A 34 10.41 3.81 -16.48
CA ARG A 34 9.51 3.03 -17.33
C ARG A 34 9.81 3.22 -18.81
N ARG A 35 10.10 4.47 -19.20
CA ARG A 35 10.47 4.78 -20.58
C ARG A 35 11.78 4.10 -20.98
N SER A 36 12.81 4.17 -20.13
CA SER A 36 14.08 3.48 -20.38
C SER A 36 13.88 1.97 -20.51
N SER A 37 13.15 1.33 -19.59
CA SER A 37 12.84 -0.10 -19.68
C SER A 37 12.12 -0.47 -20.96
N TRP A 38 11.23 0.37 -21.45
CA TRP A 38 10.56 0.15 -22.75
C TRP A 38 11.56 0.28 -23.93
N GLU A 39 12.42 1.31 -23.91
CA GLU A 39 13.44 1.52 -24.95
C GLU A 39 14.43 0.35 -24.97
N ASP A 40 14.89 -0.12 -23.82
CA ASP A 40 15.80 -1.27 -23.69
C ASP A 40 15.16 -2.56 -24.25
N MET A 41 13.89 -2.82 -23.89
CA MET A 41 13.13 -3.96 -24.40
C MET A 41 12.94 -3.91 -25.92
N MET A 42 12.71 -2.72 -26.50
CA MET A 42 12.61 -2.55 -27.95
C MET A 42 13.93 -2.88 -28.64
N VAL A 43 15.07 -2.48 -28.08
CA VAL A 43 16.40 -2.82 -28.60
C VAL A 43 16.63 -4.33 -28.55
N LEU A 44 16.28 -5.01 -27.44
CA LEU A 44 16.36 -6.46 -27.36
C LEU A 44 15.49 -7.17 -28.40
N CYS A 45 14.28 -6.67 -28.64
CA CYS A 45 13.40 -7.20 -29.69
C CYS A 45 14.02 -7.04 -31.10
N GLU A 46 14.62 -5.89 -31.40
CA GLU A 46 15.27 -5.64 -32.69
C GLU A 46 16.48 -6.56 -32.87
N MET A 47 17.32 -6.71 -31.86
CA MET A 47 18.47 -7.62 -31.88
C MET A 47 18.05 -9.08 -32.10
N GLY A 48 17.04 -9.56 -31.36
CA GLY A 48 16.54 -10.93 -31.51
C GLY A 48 15.96 -11.19 -32.90
N ASN A 49 15.30 -10.22 -33.50
CA ASN A 49 14.76 -10.33 -34.86
C ASN A 49 15.84 -10.28 -35.94
N GLU A 50 16.88 -9.48 -35.76
CA GLU A 50 17.99 -9.38 -36.74
C GLU A 50 18.87 -10.63 -36.72
N GLU A 51 19.09 -11.24 -35.56
CA GLU A 51 19.94 -12.41 -35.39
C GLU A 51 19.17 -13.74 -35.45
N ASP A 52 17.84 -13.69 -35.58
CA ASP A 52 16.93 -14.85 -35.51
C ASP A 52 17.18 -15.70 -34.24
N ASP A 53 17.41 -14.98 -33.11
CA ASP A 53 17.79 -15.58 -31.82
C ASP A 53 16.59 -15.64 -30.85
N GLU A 54 15.96 -16.82 -30.80
CA GLU A 54 14.85 -17.06 -29.88
C GLU A 54 15.29 -17.20 -28.41
N SER A 55 16.60 -17.27 -28.10
CA SER A 55 17.09 -17.40 -26.73
C SER A 55 16.82 -16.17 -25.86
N LEU A 56 16.55 -15.01 -26.49
CA LEU A 56 16.19 -13.76 -25.82
C LEU A 56 14.72 -13.68 -25.38
N LEU A 57 13.84 -14.58 -25.86
CA LEU A 57 12.42 -14.57 -25.54
C LEU A 57 12.08 -14.61 -24.05
N PRO A 58 12.72 -15.48 -23.24
CA PRO A 58 12.42 -15.53 -21.80
C PRO A 58 12.75 -14.23 -21.06
N GLU A 59 13.85 -13.57 -21.43
CA GLU A 59 14.26 -12.29 -20.87
C GLU A 59 13.27 -11.17 -21.27
N LEU A 60 12.89 -11.14 -22.54
CA LEU A 60 11.87 -10.20 -23.06
C LEU A 60 10.51 -10.40 -22.37
N GLU A 61 10.07 -11.62 -22.14
CA GLU A 61 8.81 -11.90 -21.44
C GLU A 61 8.86 -11.42 -19.98
N GLU A 62 9.99 -11.61 -19.30
CA GLU A 62 10.16 -11.13 -17.92
C GLU A 62 10.13 -9.61 -17.85
N GLU A 63 10.88 -8.92 -18.72
CA GLU A 63 10.90 -7.45 -18.80
C GLU A 63 9.55 -6.88 -19.19
N TYR A 64 8.86 -7.49 -20.16
CA TYR A 64 7.51 -7.09 -20.56
C TYR A 64 6.53 -7.19 -19.38
N ASN A 65 6.52 -8.32 -18.68
CA ASN A 65 5.63 -8.52 -17.54
C ASN A 65 5.93 -7.52 -16.40
N ALA A 66 7.20 -7.24 -16.13
CA ALA A 66 7.61 -6.25 -15.14
C ALA A 66 7.16 -4.83 -15.55
N LEU A 67 7.28 -4.47 -16.82
CA LEU A 67 6.85 -3.18 -17.35
C LEU A 67 5.33 -3.04 -17.25
N VAL A 68 4.56 -4.07 -17.64
CA VAL A 68 3.09 -4.09 -17.54
C VAL A 68 2.65 -3.88 -16.09
N GLN A 69 3.23 -4.59 -15.12
CA GLN A 69 2.92 -4.41 -13.70
C GLN A 69 3.24 -2.99 -13.22
N SER A 70 4.36 -2.43 -13.65
CA SER A 70 4.74 -1.05 -13.32
C SER A 70 3.77 -0.02 -13.90
N MET A 71 3.27 -0.25 -15.12
CA MET A 71 2.28 0.62 -15.76
C MET A 71 0.91 0.53 -15.08
N GLU A 72 0.47 -0.68 -14.72
CA GLU A 72 -0.78 -0.91 -13.98
C GLU A 72 -0.75 -0.18 -12.62
N SER A 73 0.36 -0.31 -11.88
CA SER A 73 0.56 0.40 -10.62
C SER A 73 0.51 1.92 -10.79
N ALA A 74 1.16 2.43 -11.84
CA ALA A 74 1.13 3.86 -12.16
C ALA A 74 -0.28 4.33 -12.54
N ARG A 75 -1.04 3.51 -13.29
CA ARG A 75 -2.43 3.80 -13.65
C ARG A 75 -3.31 3.94 -12.41
N LEU A 76 -3.18 3.01 -11.45
CA LEU A 76 -3.93 3.09 -10.19
C LEU A 76 -3.64 4.39 -9.45
N GLN A 77 -2.38 4.83 -9.39
CA GLN A 77 -2.00 6.09 -8.77
C GLN A 77 -2.64 7.31 -9.45
N THR A 78 -2.89 7.28 -10.76
CA THR A 78 -3.56 8.39 -11.46
C THR A 78 -5.03 8.54 -11.11
N LEU A 79 -5.66 7.51 -10.54
CA LEU A 79 -7.04 7.55 -10.08
C LEU A 79 -7.20 8.23 -8.71
N LEU A 80 -6.10 8.37 -7.98
CA LEU A 80 -6.06 8.99 -6.66
C LEU A 80 -5.96 10.52 -6.82
N THR A 81 -7.10 11.19 -6.92
CA THR A 81 -7.21 12.64 -7.17
C THR A 81 -7.86 13.41 -6.02
N GLY A 82 -8.21 12.75 -4.93
CA GLY A 82 -8.80 13.36 -3.75
C GLY A 82 -7.80 14.26 -3.01
N GLU A 83 -8.32 15.23 -2.26
CA GLU A 83 -7.54 16.22 -1.52
C GLU A 83 -6.51 15.58 -0.57
N TYR A 84 -6.88 14.46 0.06
CA TYR A 84 -6.06 13.77 1.07
C TYR A 84 -5.36 12.51 0.54
N ASP A 85 -5.61 12.12 -0.71
CA ASP A 85 -5.10 10.86 -1.27
C ASP A 85 -3.58 10.73 -1.18
N ALA A 86 -2.85 11.83 -1.33
CA ALA A 86 -1.39 11.86 -1.24
C ALA A 86 -0.83 11.79 0.19
N SER A 87 -1.70 11.75 1.21
CA SER A 87 -1.32 11.79 2.62
C SER A 87 -0.98 10.41 3.17
N ASN A 88 -0.32 10.41 4.35
CA ASN A 88 -0.21 9.23 5.19
C ASN A 88 -1.59 8.80 5.69
N ALA A 89 -1.75 7.53 6.04
CA ALA A 89 -2.99 6.99 6.58
C ALA A 89 -2.84 6.62 8.06
N ILE A 90 -3.86 6.92 8.85
CA ILE A 90 -4.03 6.35 10.18
C ILE A 90 -5.15 5.34 10.09
N LEU A 91 -4.86 4.09 10.47
CA LEU A 91 -5.85 3.03 10.54
C LEU A 91 -6.07 2.61 11.99
N ALA A 92 -7.33 2.62 12.39
CA ALA A 92 -7.77 2.07 13.66
C ALA A 92 -8.56 0.78 13.42
N PHE A 93 -8.27 -0.23 14.21
CA PHE A 93 -8.92 -1.55 14.18
C PHE A 93 -9.68 -1.74 15.47
N HIS A 94 -10.95 -2.11 15.40
CA HIS A 94 -11.78 -2.34 16.56
C HIS A 94 -12.50 -3.67 16.43
N ALA A 95 -12.36 -4.54 17.46
CA ALA A 95 -13.14 -5.75 17.53
C ALA A 95 -14.62 -5.39 17.75
N GLY A 96 -15.49 -5.95 16.90
CA GLY A 96 -16.94 -5.76 16.99
C GLY A 96 -17.66 -6.94 17.62
N ALA A 97 -18.86 -7.26 17.12
CA ALA A 97 -19.62 -8.38 17.59
C ALA A 97 -18.98 -9.72 17.21
N GLY A 98 -18.93 -10.66 18.16
CA GLY A 98 -18.39 -12.01 17.94
C GLY A 98 -17.44 -12.50 19.03
N GLY A 99 -17.30 -11.77 20.15
CA GLY A 99 -16.47 -12.16 21.29
C GLY A 99 -15.01 -12.39 20.92
N THR A 100 -14.37 -13.44 21.44
CA THR A 100 -12.98 -13.81 21.16
C THR A 100 -12.71 -13.95 19.65
N GLY A 101 -13.68 -14.44 18.88
CA GLY A 101 -13.59 -14.54 17.40
C GLY A 101 -13.49 -13.18 16.71
N ALA A 102 -14.13 -12.13 17.25
CA ALA A 102 -14.01 -10.76 16.72
C ALA A 102 -12.66 -10.12 17.05
N GLN A 103 -12.12 -10.39 18.23
CA GLN A 103 -10.78 -9.96 18.64
C GLN A 103 -9.69 -10.61 17.77
N ASP A 104 -9.83 -11.90 17.49
CA ASP A 104 -8.95 -12.61 16.56
C ASP A 104 -9.06 -12.06 15.13
N TRP A 105 -10.28 -11.79 14.67
CA TRP A 105 -10.50 -11.18 13.36
C TRP A 105 -9.87 -9.80 13.23
N ALA A 106 -10.00 -8.94 14.24
CA ALA A 106 -9.34 -7.65 14.27
C ALA A 106 -7.81 -7.77 14.17
N GLN A 107 -7.20 -8.77 14.84
CA GLN A 107 -5.77 -9.05 14.73
C GLN A 107 -5.39 -9.56 13.32
N MET A 108 -6.23 -10.36 12.69
CA MET A 108 -6.00 -10.79 11.31
C MET A 108 -6.01 -9.60 10.34
N LEU A 109 -6.95 -8.67 10.50
CA LEU A 109 -6.99 -7.44 9.71
C LEU A 109 -5.75 -6.57 9.95
N TYR A 110 -5.38 -6.35 11.20
CA TYR A 110 -4.14 -5.65 11.56
C TYR A 110 -2.93 -6.25 10.84
N ARG A 111 -2.78 -7.58 10.89
CA ARG A 111 -1.69 -8.29 10.20
C ARG A 111 -1.79 -8.16 8.67
N MET A 112 -2.99 -8.19 8.11
CA MET A 112 -3.22 -8.05 6.68
C MET A 112 -2.74 -6.68 6.18
N TYR A 113 -3.12 -5.59 6.85
CA TYR A 113 -2.75 -4.23 6.45
C TYR A 113 -1.29 -3.89 6.72
N THR A 114 -0.71 -4.36 7.82
CA THR A 114 0.73 -4.18 8.07
C THR A 114 1.57 -4.89 7.00
N ARG A 115 1.23 -6.12 6.61
CA ARG A 115 1.90 -6.83 5.53
C ARG A 115 1.66 -6.21 4.16
N TRP A 116 0.48 -5.66 3.94
CA TRP A 116 0.20 -4.91 2.73
C TRP A 116 1.11 -3.67 2.64
N ALA A 117 1.25 -2.93 3.72
CA ALA A 117 2.14 -1.77 3.79
C ALA A 117 3.60 -2.16 3.47
N GLU A 118 4.13 -3.21 4.09
CA GLU A 118 5.48 -3.72 3.84
C GLU A 118 5.69 -4.09 2.36
N ARG A 119 4.75 -4.81 1.74
CA ARG A 119 4.84 -5.23 0.33
C ARG A 119 4.82 -4.05 -0.65
N HIS A 120 4.17 -2.96 -0.28
CA HIS A 120 4.10 -1.75 -1.09
C HIS A 120 5.21 -0.74 -0.76
N GLY A 121 6.16 -1.12 0.09
CA GLY A 121 7.28 -0.25 0.48
C GLY A 121 6.89 0.90 1.39
N PHE A 122 5.73 0.82 2.05
CA PHE A 122 5.32 1.75 3.09
C PHE A 122 5.94 1.37 4.43
N THR A 123 6.21 2.37 5.25
CA THR A 123 6.55 2.16 6.65
C THR A 123 5.32 2.32 7.52
N TYR A 124 5.26 1.60 8.65
CA TYR A 124 4.18 1.81 9.60
C TYR A 124 4.71 1.95 11.02
N LYS A 125 3.96 2.68 11.84
CA LYS A 125 4.22 2.87 13.28
C LYS A 125 2.99 2.49 14.05
N VAL A 126 3.16 1.67 15.08
CA VAL A 126 2.09 1.35 16.03
C VAL A 126 1.94 2.54 16.98
N MET A 127 0.75 3.14 17.01
CA MET A 127 0.41 4.26 17.88
C MET A 127 -0.27 3.80 19.15
N ASP A 128 -1.14 2.79 19.03
CA ASP A 128 -1.83 2.16 20.16
C ASP A 128 -2.05 0.69 19.86
N TYR A 129 -2.05 -0.15 20.88
CA TYR A 129 -2.27 -1.58 20.75
C TYR A 129 -2.82 -2.16 22.05
N GLN A 130 -4.06 -2.63 22.00
CA GLN A 130 -4.73 -3.24 23.13
C GLN A 130 -5.01 -4.71 22.84
N GLU A 131 -4.37 -5.58 23.59
CA GLU A 131 -4.57 -7.03 23.47
C GLU A 131 -5.99 -7.46 23.85
N GLY A 132 -6.43 -8.57 23.28
CA GLY A 132 -7.67 -9.23 23.64
C GLY A 132 -7.55 -9.95 24.98
N ASP A 133 -8.69 -10.31 25.56
CA ASP A 133 -8.70 -10.98 26.89
C ASP A 133 -8.17 -12.42 26.81
N GLU A 134 -8.47 -13.14 25.74
CA GLU A 134 -8.06 -14.55 25.54
C GLU A 134 -7.24 -14.73 24.26
N ALA A 135 -7.56 -13.98 23.21
CA ALA A 135 -6.88 -14.02 21.92
C ALA A 135 -7.14 -12.73 21.13
N GLY A 136 -6.27 -12.44 20.18
CA GLY A 136 -6.45 -11.31 19.27
C GLY A 136 -6.23 -9.95 19.91
N ILE A 137 -6.89 -8.94 19.39
CA ILE A 137 -6.82 -7.54 19.85
C ILE A 137 -8.21 -6.96 20.08
N LYS A 138 -8.37 -6.12 21.08
CA LYS A 138 -9.56 -5.28 21.28
C LYS A 138 -9.55 -4.11 20.31
N SER A 139 -8.43 -3.44 20.23
CA SER A 139 -8.18 -2.35 19.30
C SER A 139 -6.70 -2.22 18.99
N ALA A 140 -6.39 -1.63 17.85
CA ALA A 140 -5.05 -1.18 17.51
C ALA A 140 -5.15 0.03 16.58
N THR A 141 -4.17 0.93 16.67
CA THR A 141 -4.05 2.08 15.76
C THR A 141 -2.64 2.11 15.21
N ILE A 142 -2.53 2.17 13.89
CA ILE A 142 -1.27 2.30 13.18
C ILE A 142 -1.27 3.52 12.28
N MET A 143 -0.11 4.16 12.13
CA MET A 143 0.12 5.15 11.10
C MET A 143 0.94 4.51 9.98
N ILE A 144 0.42 4.54 8.75
CA ILE A 144 1.11 4.08 7.54
C ILE A 144 1.64 5.31 6.81
N GLU A 145 2.96 5.36 6.63
CA GLU A 145 3.67 6.47 6.01
C GLU A 145 4.12 6.08 4.61
N GLY A 146 3.70 6.85 3.62
CA GLY A 146 4.10 6.66 2.23
C GLY A 146 3.23 7.46 1.27
N GLU A 147 3.71 7.60 0.04
CA GLU A 147 2.99 8.33 -1.00
C GLU A 147 1.66 7.63 -1.35
N ASN A 148 0.56 8.36 -1.27
CA ASN A 148 -0.81 7.89 -1.52
C ASN A 148 -1.31 6.80 -0.55
N ALA A 149 -0.72 6.65 0.63
CA ALA A 149 -1.17 5.64 1.60
C ALA A 149 -2.65 5.81 1.95
N TYR A 150 -3.11 7.05 2.20
CA TYR A 150 -4.51 7.33 2.46
C TYR A 150 -5.40 7.01 1.25
N GLY A 151 -4.98 7.43 0.05
CA GLY A 151 -5.75 7.20 -1.17
C GLY A 151 -6.02 5.72 -1.45
N PHE A 152 -5.06 4.85 -1.17
CA PHE A 152 -5.25 3.40 -1.31
C PHE A 152 -6.15 2.79 -0.22
N LEU A 153 -6.14 3.36 0.98
CA LEU A 153 -6.75 2.74 2.15
C LEU A 153 -8.11 3.33 2.53
N HIS A 154 -8.46 4.54 2.08
CA HIS A 154 -9.72 5.18 2.48
C HIS A 154 -10.97 4.38 2.10
N GLY A 155 -10.91 3.59 1.02
CA GLY A 155 -11.98 2.71 0.60
C GLY A 155 -12.20 1.50 1.52
N GLU A 156 -11.26 1.19 2.40
CA GLU A 156 -11.33 0.09 3.35
C GLU A 156 -12.08 0.46 4.66
N HIS A 157 -12.44 1.73 4.82
CA HIS A 157 -13.21 2.21 5.96
C HIS A 157 -14.56 1.50 6.04
N GLY A 158 -14.82 0.84 7.17
CA GLY A 158 -16.09 0.18 7.41
C GLY A 158 -16.01 -1.08 8.26
N VAL A 159 -17.09 -1.85 8.27
CA VAL A 159 -17.20 -3.08 9.04
C VAL A 159 -16.86 -4.28 8.16
N HIS A 160 -15.84 -5.00 8.56
CA HIS A 160 -15.34 -6.20 7.92
C HIS A 160 -15.96 -7.46 8.56
N ARG A 161 -16.58 -8.30 7.74
CA ARG A 161 -17.25 -9.52 8.19
C ARG A 161 -16.40 -10.75 7.87
N LEU A 162 -16.18 -11.60 8.88
CA LEU A 162 -15.57 -12.91 8.73
C LEU A 162 -16.61 -13.99 9.02
N VAL A 163 -16.72 -14.98 8.14
CA VAL A 163 -17.51 -16.18 8.35
C VAL A 163 -16.63 -17.41 8.19
N ARG A 164 -16.40 -18.14 9.27
CA ARG A 164 -15.55 -19.34 9.27
C ARG A 164 -16.00 -20.32 10.35
N VAL A 165 -15.46 -21.54 10.30
CA VAL A 165 -15.49 -22.45 11.46
C VAL A 165 -14.64 -21.81 12.54
N SER A 166 -15.22 -21.58 13.73
CA SER A 166 -14.53 -20.89 14.81
C SER A 166 -13.49 -21.81 15.46
N PRO A 167 -12.22 -21.38 15.59
CA PRO A 167 -11.22 -22.13 16.35
C PRO A 167 -11.45 -22.06 17.86
N PHE A 168 -12.37 -21.20 18.33
CA PHE A 168 -12.73 -21.00 19.75
C PHE A 168 -14.02 -21.73 20.15
N ASP A 169 -14.71 -22.40 19.20
CA ASP A 169 -15.91 -23.18 19.46
C ASP A 169 -15.58 -24.66 19.50
N ALA A 170 -15.73 -25.28 20.68
CA ALA A 170 -15.50 -26.71 20.88
C ALA A 170 -16.33 -27.62 19.95
N ASN A 171 -17.49 -27.14 19.47
CA ASN A 171 -18.35 -27.87 18.53
C ASN A 171 -18.01 -27.61 17.06
N ALA A 172 -16.94 -26.87 16.77
CA ALA A 172 -16.50 -26.51 15.42
C ALA A 172 -17.63 -25.91 14.53
N ARG A 173 -18.51 -25.12 15.13
CA ARG A 173 -19.62 -24.49 14.42
C ARG A 173 -19.13 -23.29 13.60
N ARG A 174 -19.83 -23.04 12.51
CA ARG A 174 -19.64 -21.85 11.69
C ARG A 174 -20.12 -20.61 12.46
N GLN A 175 -19.23 -19.66 12.67
CA GLN A 175 -19.49 -18.42 13.40
C GLN A 175 -19.21 -17.21 12.51
N THR A 176 -19.86 -16.09 12.85
CA THR A 176 -19.66 -14.81 12.19
C THR A 176 -19.03 -13.85 13.19
N SER A 177 -17.97 -13.16 12.76
CA SER A 177 -17.28 -12.15 13.53
C SER A 177 -17.20 -10.84 12.74
N PHE A 178 -17.28 -9.72 13.43
CA PHE A 178 -17.20 -8.40 12.85
C PHE A 178 -16.04 -7.62 13.47
N ALA A 179 -15.34 -6.84 12.67
CA ALA A 179 -14.37 -5.86 13.12
C ALA A 179 -14.49 -4.60 12.26
N ALA A 180 -14.31 -3.44 12.87
CA ALA A 180 -14.28 -2.17 12.16
C ALA A 180 -12.85 -1.78 11.81
N VAL A 181 -12.67 -1.20 10.63
CA VAL A 181 -11.47 -0.50 10.18
C VAL A 181 -11.86 0.95 9.91
N GLU A 182 -11.17 1.88 10.56
CA GLU A 182 -11.40 3.32 10.47
C GLU A 182 -10.13 4.05 10.02
#